data_94b3c9a8552c7c8f728add0ee96461fd
#
_entry.id   94b3c9a8552c7c8f728add0ee96461fd
#
_cell.length_a   1.000
_cell.length_b   1.000
_cell.length_c   1.000
_cell.angle_alpha   90.00
_cell.angle_beta   90.00
_cell.angle_gamma   90.00
#
_symmetry.space_group_name_H-M   'P 1'
#
loop_
_entity.id
_entity.type
_entity.pdbx_description
1 polymer ?
#
loop_
_entity_poly.entity_id
_entity_poly.type
_entity_poly.pdbx_seq_one_letter_code
_entity_poly.pdbx_strand_id
1 'polypeptide(L)'
;MPGDRKRMTARRLMMEDIVNGNYYKREGFEPNFLITPSGVNASRTEVVGTVVDTFVNDESSYGALTMDDGSEVLRIKFFQDLSDMEGFEEGDIVQVVGKIRKYDDEIYVQPEFLKKRDIAYELLHMLEARETKNRWKGLVEKIGEYFEEDRSEEDILEEMKGTGFDESDIKAVLKYVDPDEQFDTAKEMESGNASFSRSEMEDTEMEKEGDKRTVLGVIEDIDDGEGAGYSDIIEKSDLSEERVESVINDLLSDGTCYEPKPGKIKKL
;
A
#
# COMPACT_ATOMS: atom_id res chain seq x y z
N MET A 1 -5.46 -26.57 9.40
CA MET A 1 -5.03 -25.55 10.37
C MET A 1 -4.96 -24.25 9.62
N PRO A 2 -5.74 -23.20 9.92
CA PRO A 2 -5.51 -21.90 9.31
C PRO A 2 -4.14 -21.44 9.82
N GLY A 3 -3.21 -21.20 8.92
CA GLY A 3 -1.87 -20.69 9.25
C GLY A 3 -2.02 -19.38 10.02
N ASP A 4 -1.30 -19.28 11.13
CA ASP A 4 -1.19 -18.08 11.95
C ASP A 4 -0.57 -16.97 11.08
N ARG A 5 -1.43 -16.14 10.44
CA ARG A 5 -0.96 -15.01 9.62
C ARG A 5 -0.34 -13.98 10.55
N LYS A 6 0.98 -14.04 10.69
CA LYS A 6 1.74 -13.06 11.46
C LYS A 6 1.45 -11.66 10.90
N ARG A 7 0.89 -10.79 11.73
CA ARG A 7 0.58 -9.42 11.35
C ARG A 7 1.88 -8.70 11.00
N MET A 8 1.96 -8.12 9.80
CA MET A 8 3.15 -7.37 9.36
C MET A 8 3.38 -6.18 10.30
N THR A 9 4.63 -5.94 10.67
CA THR A 9 5.04 -4.80 11.49
C THR A 9 4.84 -3.50 10.71
N ALA A 10 4.22 -2.50 11.32
CA ALA A 10 4.18 -1.15 10.75
C ALA A 10 5.58 -0.51 10.89
N ARG A 11 6.13 -0.02 9.79
CA ARG A 11 7.41 0.69 9.77
C ARG A 11 7.17 2.17 10.01
N ARG A 12 7.97 2.79 10.87
CA ARG A 12 7.96 4.26 11.05
C ARG A 12 8.71 4.89 9.91
N LEU A 13 8.02 5.64 9.08
CA LEU A 13 8.55 6.25 7.87
C LEU A 13 8.18 7.72 7.81
N MET A 14 9.02 8.52 7.16
CA MET A 14 8.64 9.87 6.72
C MET A 14 7.79 9.76 5.45
N MET A 15 6.95 10.76 5.19
CA MET A 15 6.09 10.76 4.01
C MET A 15 6.89 10.78 2.71
N GLU A 16 8.03 11.48 2.66
CA GLU A 16 8.96 11.46 1.52
C GLU A 16 9.45 10.03 1.18
N ASP A 17 9.68 9.19 2.18
CA ASP A 17 10.15 7.83 1.97
C ASP A 17 9.08 6.95 1.34
N ILE A 18 7.80 7.24 1.60
CA ILE A 18 6.66 6.52 1.03
C ILE A 18 6.39 7.01 -0.39
N VAL A 19 6.26 8.33 -0.59
CA VAL A 19 5.92 8.92 -1.89
C VAL A 19 7.00 8.64 -2.93
N ASN A 20 8.28 8.67 -2.55
CA ASN A 20 9.41 8.38 -3.43
C ASN A 20 9.82 6.90 -3.44
N GLY A 21 9.06 6.02 -2.81
CA GLY A 21 9.33 4.58 -2.79
C GLY A 21 8.84 3.87 -4.04
N ASN A 22 9.41 2.70 -4.30
CA ASN A 22 8.97 1.81 -5.37
C ASN A 22 7.94 0.82 -4.84
N TYR A 23 6.75 0.81 -5.41
CA TYR A 23 5.65 -0.06 -4.99
C TYR A 23 5.61 -1.34 -5.84
N TYR A 24 5.53 -2.49 -5.18
CA TYR A 24 5.55 -3.80 -5.81
C TYR A 24 4.27 -4.56 -5.49
N LYS A 25 3.61 -5.06 -6.54
CA LYS A 25 2.49 -6.00 -6.41
C LYS A 25 3.03 -7.42 -6.28
N ARG A 26 2.44 -8.20 -5.39
CA ARG A 26 2.72 -9.64 -5.27
C ARG A 26 1.53 -10.44 -5.77
N GLU A 27 1.82 -11.54 -6.42
CA GLU A 27 0.78 -12.49 -6.83
C GLU A 27 0.24 -13.29 -5.64
N GLY A 28 -1.05 -13.60 -5.67
CA GLY A 28 -1.71 -14.42 -4.67
C GLY A 28 -2.05 -13.67 -3.37
N PHE A 29 -1.90 -14.35 -2.21
CA PHE A 29 -2.33 -13.83 -0.89
C PHE A 29 -1.26 -13.04 -0.15
N GLU A 30 -0.11 -12.81 -0.74
CA GLU A 30 0.94 -12.02 -0.09
C GLU A 30 0.63 -10.52 -0.22
N PRO A 31 0.83 -9.75 0.87
CA PRO A 31 0.57 -8.32 0.83
C PRO A 31 1.56 -7.61 -0.10
N ASN A 32 1.04 -6.69 -0.90
CA ASN A 32 1.86 -5.76 -1.66
C ASN A 32 2.78 -4.97 -0.72
N PHE A 33 3.90 -4.51 -1.21
CA PHE A 33 4.90 -3.80 -0.40
C PHE A 33 5.55 -2.67 -1.17
N LEU A 34 6.16 -1.77 -0.43
CA LEU A 34 6.94 -0.66 -0.93
C LEU A 34 8.39 -0.81 -0.47
N ILE A 35 9.33 -0.52 -1.34
CA ILE A 35 10.73 -0.34 -0.96
C ILE A 35 11.05 1.16 -1.03
N THR A 36 11.43 1.73 0.10
CA THR A 36 11.82 3.15 0.18
C THR A 36 13.17 3.38 -0.49
N PRO A 37 13.55 4.65 -0.80
CA PRO A 37 14.88 4.97 -1.31
C PRO A 37 16.03 4.55 -0.39
N SER A 38 15.76 4.30 0.89
CA SER A 38 16.74 3.77 1.87
C SER A 38 16.70 2.25 2.02
N GLY A 39 15.93 1.54 1.18
CA GLY A 39 15.84 0.08 1.18
C GLY A 39 14.84 -0.51 2.18
N VAL A 40 14.06 0.32 2.92
CA VAL A 40 13.06 -0.20 3.87
C VAL A 40 11.94 -0.91 3.11
N ASN A 41 11.71 -2.18 3.42
CA ASN A 41 10.58 -2.94 2.92
C ASN A 41 9.38 -2.76 3.85
N ALA A 42 8.29 -2.19 3.36
CA ALA A 42 7.10 -1.89 4.13
C ALA A 42 5.80 -2.20 3.38
N SER A 43 4.94 -3.04 3.95
CA SER A 43 3.53 -3.22 3.54
C SER A 43 2.60 -2.39 4.41
N ARG A 44 3.05 -2.05 5.63
CA ARG A 44 2.34 -1.22 6.62
C ARG A 44 3.28 -0.15 7.14
N THR A 45 2.73 1.02 7.38
CA THR A 45 3.48 2.15 7.90
C THR A 45 2.81 2.78 9.12
N GLU A 46 3.61 3.45 9.94
CA GLU A 46 3.20 4.47 10.88
C GLU A 46 3.76 5.81 10.37
N VAL A 47 2.90 6.78 10.16
CA VAL A 47 3.23 8.16 9.81
C VAL A 47 2.59 9.12 10.81
N VAL A 48 3.21 10.26 11.01
CA VAL A 48 2.68 11.35 11.83
C VAL A 48 2.91 12.66 11.08
N GLY A 49 1.89 13.50 11.03
CA GLY A 49 1.98 14.81 10.39
C GLY A 49 0.75 15.64 10.63
N THR A 50 0.75 16.83 10.11
CA THR A 50 -0.35 17.79 10.23
C THR A 50 -1.34 17.60 9.08
N VAL A 51 -2.63 17.57 9.38
CA VAL A 51 -3.70 17.57 8.37
C VAL A 51 -3.71 18.95 7.69
N VAL A 52 -3.52 18.98 6.38
CA VAL A 52 -3.51 20.21 5.58
C VAL A 52 -4.74 20.36 4.69
N ASP A 53 -5.47 19.29 4.46
CA ASP A 53 -6.71 19.29 3.70
C ASP A 53 -7.59 18.09 4.08
N THR A 54 -8.90 18.24 3.97
CA THR A 54 -9.88 17.18 4.19
C THR A 54 -10.87 17.16 3.04
N PHE A 55 -11.13 15.99 2.50
CA PHE A 55 -12.07 15.77 1.41
C PHE A 55 -13.07 14.67 1.75
N VAL A 56 -14.33 14.86 1.42
CA VAL A 56 -15.38 13.84 1.46
C VAL A 56 -16.21 13.98 0.20
N ASN A 57 -16.47 12.88 -0.52
CA ASN A 57 -17.32 12.91 -1.69
C ASN A 57 -18.80 13.08 -1.31
N ASP A 58 -19.63 13.51 -2.27
CA ASP A 58 -21.06 13.81 -2.06
C ASP A 58 -21.86 12.62 -1.50
N GLU A 59 -21.44 11.40 -1.82
CA GLU A 59 -22.11 10.17 -1.37
C GLU A 59 -21.64 9.68 0.01
N SER A 60 -20.67 10.36 0.61
CA SER A 60 -20.05 9.97 1.89
C SER A 60 -19.51 8.54 1.90
N SER A 61 -19.06 8.05 0.76
CA SER A 61 -18.51 6.71 0.58
C SER A 61 -17.00 6.70 0.38
N TYR A 62 -16.41 7.86 0.10
CA TYR A 62 -14.98 8.09 -0.03
C TYR A 62 -14.59 9.37 0.70
N GLY A 63 -13.48 9.32 1.42
CA GLY A 63 -12.89 10.49 2.06
C GLY A 63 -11.38 10.40 2.10
N ALA A 64 -10.72 11.55 2.20
CA ALA A 64 -9.29 11.62 2.29
C ALA A 64 -8.85 12.71 3.28
N LEU A 65 -7.84 12.40 4.09
CA LEU A 65 -7.04 13.39 4.80
C LEU A 65 -5.74 13.58 4.04
N THR A 66 -5.41 14.80 3.69
CA THR A 66 -4.09 15.15 3.16
C THR A 66 -3.23 15.59 4.32
N MET A 67 -2.11 14.92 4.53
CA MET A 67 -1.19 15.18 5.65
C MET A 67 0.18 15.61 5.15
N ASP A 68 0.86 16.45 5.94
CA ASP A 68 2.20 16.96 5.70
C ASP A 68 3.05 16.78 6.96
N ASP A 69 4.24 16.19 6.86
CA ASP A 69 5.21 16.02 7.95
C ASP A 69 6.45 16.90 7.77
N GLY A 70 6.39 17.85 6.83
CA GLY A 70 7.49 18.77 6.47
C GLY A 70 8.49 18.15 5.49
N SER A 71 8.35 16.87 5.13
CA SER A 71 9.18 16.23 4.10
C SER A 71 8.44 16.09 2.77
N GLU A 72 7.16 15.73 2.81
CA GLU A 72 6.30 15.53 1.64
C GLU A 72 4.83 15.48 2.09
N VAL A 73 3.92 15.49 1.14
CA VAL A 73 2.48 15.38 1.35
C VAL A 73 2.01 13.96 1.03
N LEU A 74 1.18 13.39 1.90
CA LEU A 74 0.67 12.03 1.74
C LEU A 74 -0.84 12.00 1.98
N ARG A 75 -1.59 11.29 1.14
CA ARG A 75 -3.01 11.06 1.33
C ARG A 75 -3.30 9.82 2.17
N ILE A 76 -4.23 9.99 3.09
CA ILE A 76 -4.81 8.91 3.90
C ILE A 76 -6.24 8.71 3.39
N LYS A 77 -6.52 7.61 2.71
CA LYS A 77 -7.79 7.39 2.00
C LYS A 77 -8.69 6.42 2.75
N PHE A 78 -9.95 6.80 2.86
CA PHE A 78 -11.01 6.06 3.54
C PHE A 78 -12.06 5.63 2.51
N PHE A 79 -12.52 4.40 2.61
CA PHE A 79 -13.48 3.80 1.70
C PHE A 79 -14.65 3.19 2.47
N GLN A 80 -15.87 3.39 1.99
CA GLN A 80 -17.13 2.87 2.52
C GLN A 80 -17.54 3.42 3.89
N ASP A 81 -16.71 3.32 4.92
CA ASP A 81 -16.97 3.82 6.26
C ASP A 81 -16.03 4.99 6.58
N LEU A 82 -16.58 6.18 6.70
CA LEU A 82 -15.85 7.40 7.02
C LEU A 82 -15.87 7.74 8.52
N SER A 83 -16.44 6.89 9.37
CA SER A 83 -16.53 7.15 10.81
C SER A 83 -15.18 7.38 11.47
N ASP A 84 -14.14 6.69 10.98
CA ASP A 84 -12.77 6.86 11.46
C ASP A 84 -12.14 8.22 11.07
N MET A 85 -12.71 8.90 10.06
CA MET A 85 -12.29 10.23 9.63
C MET A 85 -12.96 11.35 10.44
N GLU A 86 -14.10 11.06 11.08
CA GLU A 86 -14.85 12.04 11.84
C GLU A 86 -14.01 12.62 13.01
N GLY A 87 -14.05 13.94 13.13
CA GLY A 87 -13.38 14.64 14.21
C GLY A 87 -11.92 15.01 13.95
N PHE A 88 -11.38 14.73 12.74
CA PHE A 88 -10.10 15.28 12.30
C PHE A 88 -10.32 16.50 11.42
N GLU A 89 -9.56 17.57 11.69
CA GLU A 89 -9.68 18.87 11.03
C GLU A 89 -8.30 19.36 10.58
N GLU A 90 -8.29 20.30 9.63
CA GLU A 90 -7.06 20.98 9.23
C GLU A 90 -6.35 21.61 10.45
N GLY A 91 -5.05 21.40 10.53
CA GLY A 91 -4.20 21.81 11.63
C GLY A 91 -4.05 20.77 12.75
N ASP A 92 -4.80 19.68 12.74
CA ASP A 92 -4.59 18.56 13.66
C ASP A 92 -3.30 17.80 13.34
N ILE A 93 -2.51 17.48 14.35
CA ILE A 93 -1.41 16.54 14.24
C ILE A 93 -1.96 15.14 14.45
N VAL A 94 -1.79 14.26 13.46
CA VAL A 94 -2.41 12.92 13.45
C VAL A 94 -1.36 11.85 13.27
N GLN A 95 -1.40 10.82 14.14
CA GLN A 95 -0.72 9.56 13.94
C GLN A 95 -1.64 8.64 13.14
N VAL A 96 -1.13 8.09 12.07
CA VAL A 96 -1.81 7.09 11.24
C VAL A 96 -0.99 5.82 11.20
N VAL A 97 -1.61 4.67 11.47
CA VAL A 97 -1.06 3.35 11.17
C VAL A 97 -1.95 2.71 10.12
N GLY A 98 -1.37 2.27 9.02
CA GLY A 98 -2.15 1.73 7.92
C GLY A 98 -1.34 0.95 6.90
N LYS A 99 -2.05 0.44 5.89
CA LYS A 99 -1.47 -0.27 4.76
C LYS A 99 -1.07 0.71 3.68
N ILE A 100 0.14 0.52 3.12
CA ILE A 100 0.58 1.27 1.95
C ILE A 100 -0.11 0.67 0.72
N ARG A 101 -0.70 1.53 -0.10
CA ARG A 101 -1.41 1.17 -1.33
C ARG A 101 -0.94 2.05 -2.47
N LYS A 102 -1.04 1.56 -3.69
CA LYS A 102 -0.84 2.34 -4.90
C LYS A 102 -2.05 2.19 -5.80
N TYR A 103 -2.51 3.30 -6.31
CA TYR A 103 -3.57 3.38 -7.28
C TYR A 103 -3.15 4.35 -8.38
N ASP A 104 -3.15 3.89 -9.63
CA ASP A 104 -2.46 4.55 -10.73
C ASP A 104 -1.03 4.92 -10.32
N ASP A 105 -0.66 6.19 -10.39
CA ASP A 105 0.67 6.67 -10.00
C ASP A 105 0.73 7.21 -8.57
N GLU A 106 -0.39 7.21 -7.84
CA GLU A 106 -0.45 7.73 -6.48
C GLU A 106 -0.24 6.64 -5.44
N ILE A 107 0.72 6.85 -4.54
CA ILE A 107 0.90 6.04 -3.34
C ILE A 107 0.16 6.72 -2.19
N TYR A 108 -0.66 5.97 -1.48
CA TYR A 108 -1.46 6.45 -0.34
C TYR A 108 -1.43 5.46 0.82
N VAL A 109 -1.96 5.87 1.97
CA VAL A 109 -2.13 4.98 3.12
C VAL A 109 -3.62 4.75 3.36
N GLN A 110 -4.02 3.48 3.36
CA GLN A 110 -5.31 3.04 3.85
C GLN A 110 -5.21 2.84 5.36
N PRO A 111 -5.92 3.65 6.18
CA PRO A 111 -5.72 3.63 7.61
C PRO A 111 -6.34 2.40 8.27
N GLU A 112 -5.71 1.93 9.34
CA GLU A 112 -6.22 0.92 10.28
C GLU A 112 -6.40 1.51 11.67
N PHE A 113 -5.73 2.62 11.95
CA PHE A 113 -5.77 3.32 13.23
C PHE A 113 -5.35 4.78 13.04
N LEU A 114 -6.12 5.70 13.64
CA LEU A 114 -5.80 7.12 13.69
C LEU A 114 -5.89 7.64 15.12
N LYS A 115 -5.05 8.62 15.45
CA LYS A 115 -5.10 9.28 16.74
C LYS A 115 -4.51 10.68 16.66
N LYS A 116 -5.21 11.69 17.21
CA LYS A 116 -4.64 13.03 17.42
C LYS A 116 -3.44 12.96 18.36
N ARG A 117 -2.40 13.69 18.02
CA ARG A 117 -1.15 13.78 18.77
C ARG A 117 -0.78 15.23 19.00
N ASP A 118 0.26 15.44 19.77
CA ASP A 118 0.88 16.75 19.99
C ASP A 118 2.20 16.87 19.22
N ILE A 119 2.72 18.08 19.16
CA ILE A 119 3.99 18.37 18.47
C ILE A 119 5.18 17.58 19.03
N ALA A 120 5.15 17.22 20.32
CA ALA A 120 6.23 16.45 20.92
C ALA A 120 6.25 15.01 20.36
N TYR A 121 5.07 14.43 20.11
CA TYR A 121 4.96 13.12 19.50
C TYR A 121 5.40 13.14 18.02
N GLU A 122 5.04 14.19 17.28
CA GLU A 122 5.48 14.38 15.89
C GLU A 122 7.01 14.46 15.80
N LEU A 123 7.64 15.28 16.65
CA LEU A 123 9.10 15.38 16.73
C LEU A 123 9.77 14.05 17.10
N LEU A 124 9.19 13.29 18.03
CA LEU A 124 9.68 11.97 18.39
C LEU A 124 9.60 11.03 17.18
N HIS A 125 8.45 11.01 16.48
CA HIS A 125 8.26 10.18 15.29
C HIS A 125 9.30 10.52 14.20
N MET A 126 9.53 11.81 13.93
CA MET A 126 10.53 12.26 12.96
C MET A 126 11.94 11.74 13.31
N LEU A 127 12.33 11.76 14.59
CA LEU A 127 13.63 11.25 15.03
C LEU A 127 13.73 9.73 14.86
N GLU A 128 12.68 9.00 15.24
CA GLU A 128 12.64 7.52 15.11
C GLU A 128 12.57 7.07 13.65
N ALA A 129 11.83 7.78 12.79
CA ALA A 129 11.79 7.52 11.35
C ALA A 129 13.17 7.77 10.69
N ARG A 130 13.85 8.86 11.09
CA ARG A 130 15.21 9.16 10.62
C ARG A 130 16.22 8.10 11.09
N GLU A 131 16.12 7.62 12.32
CA GLU A 131 16.95 6.54 12.83
C GLU A 131 16.71 5.25 12.04
N THR A 132 15.44 4.92 11.76
CA THR A 132 15.06 3.79 10.90
C THR A 132 15.71 3.93 9.52
N LYS A 133 15.56 5.08 8.87
CA LYS A 133 16.16 5.38 7.56
C LYS A 133 17.68 5.17 7.54
N ASN A 134 18.38 5.73 8.53
CA ASN A 134 19.85 5.61 8.62
C ASN A 134 20.30 4.17 8.86
N ARG A 135 19.58 3.44 9.70
CA ARG A 135 19.88 2.03 9.99
C ARG A 135 19.71 1.15 8.74
N TRP A 136 18.65 1.37 7.97
CA TRP A 136 18.43 0.61 6.74
C TRP A 136 19.39 1.01 5.63
N LYS A 137 19.73 2.29 5.51
CA LYS A 137 20.78 2.74 4.60
C LYS A 137 22.11 2.05 4.87
N GLY A 138 22.51 1.93 6.13
CA GLY A 138 23.69 1.16 6.53
C GLY A 138 23.60 -0.33 6.19
N LEU A 139 22.40 -0.93 6.25
CA LEU A 139 22.18 -2.30 5.80
C LEU A 139 22.38 -2.44 4.28
N VAL A 140 21.78 -1.52 3.50
CA VAL A 140 21.91 -1.51 2.04
C VAL A 140 23.38 -1.36 1.62
N GLU A 141 24.11 -0.41 2.22
CA GLU A 141 25.53 -0.18 1.95
C GLU A 141 26.36 -1.45 2.24
N LYS A 142 26.13 -2.07 3.40
CA LYS A 142 26.86 -3.27 3.80
C LYS A 142 26.56 -4.49 2.92
N ILE A 143 25.31 -4.68 2.54
CA ILE A 143 24.92 -5.76 1.61
C ILE A 143 25.49 -5.48 0.22
N GLY A 144 25.53 -4.22 -0.24
CA GLY A 144 26.17 -3.84 -1.49
C GLY A 144 27.65 -4.19 -1.52
N GLU A 145 28.40 -3.94 -0.43
CA GLU A 145 29.81 -4.35 -0.30
C GLU A 145 29.99 -5.87 -0.43
N TYR A 146 29.12 -6.65 0.22
CA TYR A 146 29.17 -8.12 0.12
C TYR A 146 28.84 -8.64 -1.28
N PHE A 147 27.96 -7.92 -1.99
CA PHE A 147 27.61 -8.25 -3.36
C PHE A 147 28.79 -8.02 -4.31
N GLU A 148 29.55 -6.92 -4.13
CA GLU A 148 30.77 -6.65 -4.88
C GLU A 148 31.90 -7.68 -4.58
N GLU A 149 31.88 -8.30 -3.40
CA GLU A 149 32.80 -9.38 -3.01
C GLU A 149 32.38 -10.78 -3.52
N ASP A 150 31.30 -10.89 -4.30
CA ASP A 150 30.74 -12.15 -4.83
C ASP A 150 30.40 -13.18 -3.72
N ARG A 151 29.90 -12.71 -2.57
CA ARG A 151 29.52 -13.57 -1.44
C ARG A 151 28.16 -14.22 -1.68
N SER A 152 28.01 -15.46 -1.23
CA SER A 152 26.73 -16.17 -1.33
C SER A 152 25.66 -15.58 -0.41
N GLU A 153 24.37 -15.70 -0.78
CA GLU A 153 23.25 -15.29 0.07
C GLU A 153 23.34 -15.95 1.47
N GLU A 154 23.73 -17.23 1.52
CA GLU A 154 23.84 -17.97 2.77
C GLU A 154 24.91 -17.38 3.71
N ASP A 155 26.07 -17.00 3.19
CA ASP A 155 27.14 -16.36 3.95
C ASP A 155 26.71 -14.98 4.48
N ILE A 156 26.04 -14.20 3.64
CA ILE A 156 25.53 -12.87 4.03
C ILE A 156 24.49 -13.01 5.16
N LEU A 157 23.53 -13.93 5.02
CA LEU A 157 22.53 -14.19 6.04
C LEU A 157 23.15 -14.63 7.36
N GLU A 158 24.22 -15.46 7.33
CA GLU A 158 24.89 -15.91 8.53
C GLU A 158 25.64 -14.78 9.23
N GLU A 159 26.33 -13.93 8.49
CA GLU A 159 27.10 -12.81 9.05
C GLU A 159 26.18 -11.70 9.59
N MET A 160 25.01 -11.54 8.98
CA MET A 160 24.04 -10.55 9.41
C MET A 160 23.18 -11.00 10.61
N LYS A 161 23.34 -12.25 11.09
CA LYS A 161 22.67 -12.71 12.32
C LYS A 161 23.07 -11.84 13.52
N GLY A 162 22.06 -11.37 14.25
CA GLY A 162 22.28 -10.55 15.45
C GLY A 162 22.42 -9.04 15.20
N THR A 163 22.34 -8.57 13.95
CA THR A 163 22.36 -7.13 13.62
C THR A 163 21.04 -6.44 13.98
N GLY A 164 20.00 -7.24 14.34
CA GLY A 164 18.66 -6.75 14.68
C GLY A 164 17.75 -6.54 13.48
N PHE A 165 18.17 -6.99 12.29
CA PHE A 165 17.30 -7.21 11.14
C PHE A 165 16.87 -8.68 11.12
N ASP A 166 15.64 -8.95 10.70
CA ASP A 166 15.21 -10.31 10.48
C ASP A 166 15.64 -10.81 9.08
N GLU A 167 15.57 -12.12 8.89
CA GLU A 167 15.99 -12.73 7.62
C GLU A 167 15.18 -12.22 6.43
N SER A 168 13.90 -11.90 6.64
CA SER A 168 13.03 -11.37 5.58
C SER A 168 13.43 -9.94 5.18
N ASP A 169 13.91 -9.14 6.13
CA ASP A 169 14.43 -7.81 5.87
C ASP A 169 15.72 -7.88 5.03
N ILE A 170 16.65 -8.78 5.41
CA ILE A 170 17.92 -8.95 4.71
C ILE A 170 17.67 -9.45 3.28
N LYS A 171 16.81 -10.45 3.10
CA LYS A 171 16.44 -10.96 1.78
C LYS A 171 15.77 -9.91 0.88
N ALA A 172 14.95 -9.03 1.46
CA ALA A 172 14.35 -7.93 0.71
C ALA A 172 15.40 -6.93 0.21
N VAL A 173 16.42 -6.63 1.04
CA VAL A 173 17.52 -5.74 0.64
C VAL A 173 18.45 -6.42 -0.37
N LEU A 174 18.71 -7.71 -0.24
CA LEU A 174 19.48 -8.47 -1.25
C LEU A 174 18.85 -8.32 -2.64
N LYS A 175 17.54 -8.56 -2.74
CA LYS A 175 16.79 -8.36 -3.99
C LYS A 175 16.77 -6.91 -4.49
N TYR A 176 16.82 -5.95 -3.59
CA TYR A 176 16.86 -4.53 -3.94
C TYR A 176 18.22 -4.11 -4.49
N VAL A 177 19.31 -4.71 -3.98
CA VAL A 177 20.70 -4.41 -4.39
C VAL A 177 21.09 -5.16 -5.64
N ASP A 178 20.52 -6.36 -5.90
CA ASP A 178 20.83 -7.20 -7.05
C ASP A 178 20.35 -6.57 -8.37
N PRO A 179 21.27 -6.17 -9.27
CA PRO A 179 20.89 -5.59 -10.57
C PRO A 179 20.21 -6.60 -11.51
N ASP A 180 20.43 -7.91 -11.31
CA ASP A 180 19.86 -8.96 -12.15
C ASP A 180 18.47 -9.40 -11.68
N GLU A 181 18.16 -9.18 -10.39
CA GLU A 181 16.82 -9.35 -9.81
C GLU A 181 15.98 -8.05 -9.81
N GLN A 182 16.35 -7.04 -10.61
CA GLN A 182 15.52 -5.83 -10.73
C GLN A 182 14.09 -6.26 -11.06
N PHE A 183 13.25 -6.12 -10.05
CA PHE A 183 11.80 -6.28 -10.22
C PHE A 183 11.37 -5.59 -11.51
N ASP A 184 10.54 -6.24 -12.30
CA ASP A 184 10.09 -5.85 -13.64
C ASP A 184 9.37 -4.48 -13.61
N THR A 185 10.11 -3.42 -13.23
CA THR A 185 9.67 -2.03 -13.28
C THR A 185 9.67 -1.48 -14.72
N ALA A 186 10.26 -2.24 -15.66
CA ALA A 186 10.44 -1.79 -17.03
C ALA A 186 9.14 -1.79 -17.87
N LYS A 187 8.06 -2.41 -17.40
CA LYS A 187 6.78 -2.42 -18.15
C LYS A 187 5.83 -1.27 -17.83
N GLU A 188 6.06 -0.52 -16.75
CA GLU A 188 5.18 0.60 -16.36
C GLU A 188 5.74 2.00 -16.67
N MET A 189 6.99 2.13 -17.13
CA MET A 189 7.60 3.44 -17.44
C MET A 189 7.28 4.02 -18.83
N GLU A 190 6.58 3.29 -19.70
CA GLU A 190 6.25 3.79 -21.05
C GLU A 190 4.89 4.48 -21.20
N SER A 191 4.09 4.60 -20.15
CA SER A 191 2.82 5.32 -20.25
C SER A 191 2.71 6.44 -19.21
N GLY A 192 3.04 7.65 -19.61
CA GLY A 192 2.36 8.78 -19.03
C GLY A 192 3.14 9.81 -18.27
N ASN A 193 3.82 10.65 -19.02
CA ASN A 193 4.09 12.03 -18.62
C ASN A 193 2.83 12.85 -18.90
N ALA A 194 1.84 12.79 -18.02
CA ALA A 194 0.69 13.68 -18.05
C ALA A 194 0.44 14.21 -16.64
N SER A 195 0.73 15.49 -16.44
CA SER A 195 0.31 16.24 -15.26
C SER A 195 -1.21 16.38 -15.27
N PHE A 196 -1.91 15.49 -14.54
CA PHE A 196 -3.35 15.61 -14.33
C PHE A 196 -3.67 16.67 -13.28
N SER A 197 -4.77 17.41 -13.49
CA SER A 197 -5.26 18.37 -12.52
C SER A 197 -5.94 17.64 -11.35
N ARG A 198 -5.96 18.27 -10.17
CA ARG A 198 -6.58 17.73 -8.95
C ARG A 198 -8.01 17.22 -9.17
N SER A 199 -8.81 17.89 -10.00
CA SER A 199 -10.19 17.50 -10.32
C SER A 199 -10.30 16.21 -11.14
N GLU A 200 -9.32 15.95 -12.02
CA GLU A 200 -9.32 14.74 -12.87
C GLU A 200 -8.93 13.47 -12.11
N MET A 201 -8.10 13.59 -11.06
CA MET A 201 -7.78 12.47 -10.16
C MET A 201 -8.98 12.05 -9.31
N GLU A 202 -9.74 13.02 -8.79
CA GLU A 202 -10.95 12.80 -7.99
C GLU A 202 -12.05 12.11 -8.83
N ASP A 203 -12.23 12.51 -10.08
CA ASP A 203 -13.19 11.91 -11.02
C ASP A 203 -12.83 10.44 -11.36
N THR A 204 -11.55 10.14 -11.55
CA THR A 204 -11.09 8.78 -11.88
C THR A 204 -11.23 7.81 -10.70
N GLU A 205 -11.02 8.26 -9.46
CA GLU A 205 -11.23 7.46 -8.27
C GLU A 205 -12.70 7.18 -8.00
N MET A 206 -13.58 8.16 -8.24
CA MET A 206 -15.03 7.99 -8.16
C MET A 206 -15.56 6.98 -9.19
N GLU A 207 -15.04 6.99 -10.42
CA GLU A 207 -15.42 6.01 -11.44
C GLU A 207 -15.08 4.58 -11.01
N LYS A 208 -13.90 4.33 -10.45
CA LYS A 208 -13.51 2.96 -10.04
C LYS A 208 -14.18 2.50 -8.75
N GLU A 209 -14.47 3.40 -7.82
CA GLU A 209 -15.30 3.04 -6.67
C GLU A 209 -16.75 2.74 -7.11
N GLY A 210 -17.24 3.45 -8.11
CA GLY A 210 -18.47 3.12 -8.82
C GLY A 210 -18.40 1.71 -9.44
N ASP A 211 -17.31 1.37 -10.09
CA ASP A 211 -17.07 0.04 -10.67
C ASP A 211 -17.02 -1.05 -9.60
N LYS A 212 -16.33 -0.81 -8.46
CA LYS A 212 -16.32 -1.75 -7.33
C LYS A 212 -17.70 -2.04 -6.78
N ARG A 213 -18.54 -1.03 -6.64
CA ARG A 213 -19.94 -1.21 -6.22
C ARG A 213 -20.75 -1.98 -7.24
N THR A 214 -20.58 -1.65 -8.52
CA THR A 214 -21.27 -2.33 -9.61
C THR A 214 -20.91 -3.80 -9.62
N VAL A 215 -19.63 -4.13 -9.58
CA VAL A 215 -19.12 -5.51 -9.57
C VAL A 215 -19.58 -6.26 -8.31
N LEU A 216 -19.49 -5.65 -7.12
CA LEU A 216 -19.98 -6.24 -5.88
C LEU A 216 -21.49 -6.50 -5.92
N GLY A 217 -22.28 -5.55 -6.41
CA GLY A 217 -23.72 -5.72 -6.57
C GLY A 217 -24.05 -6.88 -7.53
N VAL A 218 -23.34 -6.97 -8.65
CA VAL A 218 -23.49 -8.09 -9.59
C VAL A 218 -23.11 -9.43 -8.94
N ILE A 219 -22.00 -9.48 -8.18
CA ILE A 219 -21.59 -10.70 -7.47
C ILE A 219 -22.68 -11.15 -6.48
N GLU A 220 -23.26 -10.23 -5.71
CA GLU A 220 -24.35 -10.53 -4.77
C GLU A 220 -25.62 -11.02 -5.48
N ASP A 221 -25.97 -10.41 -6.62
CA ASP A 221 -27.17 -10.74 -7.37
C ASP A 221 -27.13 -12.10 -8.07
N ILE A 222 -25.91 -12.56 -8.46
CA ILE A 222 -25.76 -13.80 -9.22
C ILE A 222 -25.15 -14.95 -8.42
N ASP A 223 -24.73 -14.71 -7.17
CA ASP A 223 -24.20 -15.77 -6.29
C ASP A 223 -25.36 -16.74 -5.91
N ASP A 224 -25.31 -17.94 -6.44
CA ASP A 224 -26.23 -19.04 -6.14
C ASP A 224 -25.85 -19.85 -4.89
N GLY A 225 -24.86 -19.36 -4.12
CA GLY A 225 -24.27 -20.03 -2.95
C GLY A 225 -22.93 -20.70 -3.25
N GLU A 226 -22.56 -20.89 -4.53
CA GLU A 226 -21.27 -21.42 -4.96
C GLU A 226 -20.29 -20.33 -5.46
N GLY A 227 -20.72 -19.07 -5.50
CA GLY A 227 -19.99 -17.91 -6.02
C GLY A 227 -20.37 -17.53 -7.45
N ALA A 228 -20.24 -16.23 -7.77
CA ALA A 228 -20.51 -15.67 -9.09
C ALA A 228 -19.42 -16.06 -10.10
N GLY A 229 -19.81 -16.50 -11.31
CA GLY A 229 -18.88 -16.82 -12.39
C GLY A 229 -18.24 -15.55 -12.96
N TYR A 230 -16.93 -15.60 -13.22
CA TYR A 230 -16.17 -14.48 -13.78
C TYR A 230 -16.78 -13.93 -15.08
N SER A 231 -17.14 -14.84 -16.01
CA SER A 231 -17.79 -14.46 -17.29
C SER A 231 -19.17 -13.82 -17.09
N ASP A 232 -19.91 -14.29 -16.08
CA ASP A 232 -21.26 -13.79 -15.78
C ASP A 232 -21.18 -12.37 -15.15
N ILE A 233 -20.11 -12.11 -14.38
CA ILE A 233 -19.83 -10.79 -13.81
C ILE A 233 -19.52 -9.79 -14.93
N ILE A 234 -18.67 -10.17 -15.91
CA ILE A 234 -18.36 -9.31 -17.07
C ILE A 234 -19.64 -8.99 -17.85
N GLU A 235 -20.43 -10.00 -18.17
CA GLU A 235 -21.66 -9.82 -18.98
C GLU A 235 -22.69 -8.92 -18.31
N LYS A 236 -22.79 -8.97 -16.96
CA LYS A 236 -23.84 -8.24 -16.22
C LYS A 236 -23.40 -6.88 -15.65
N SER A 237 -22.12 -6.61 -15.58
CA SER A 237 -21.61 -5.34 -15.02
C SER A 237 -21.65 -4.17 -15.98
N ASP A 238 -21.86 -4.42 -17.30
CA ASP A 238 -21.73 -3.43 -18.37
C ASP A 238 -20.35 -2.74 -18.42
N LEU A 239 -19.33 -3.32 -17.75
CA LEU A 239 -17.96 -2.84 -17.74
C LEU A 239 -17.10 -3.64 -18.73
N SER A 240 -15.99 -3.05 -19.17
CA SER A 240 -15.00 -3.78 -19.98
C SER A 240 -14.36 -4.89 -19.17
N GLU A 241 -13.93 -5.97 -19.84
CA GLU A 241 -13.25 -7.11 -19.22
C GLU A 241 -12.05 -6.68 -18.37
N GLU A 242 -11.23 -5.74 -18.87
CA GLU A 242 -10.06 -5.20 -18.18
C GLU A 242 -10.45 -4.46 -16.89
N ARG A 243 -11.55 -3.70 -16.90
CA ARG A 243 -12.07 -2.98 -15.71
C ARG A 243 -12.60 -3.97 -14.68
N VAL A 244 -13.34 -4.99 -15.08
CA VAL A 244 -13.87 -6.04 -14.19
C VAL A 244 -12.71 -6.82 -13.57
N GLU A 245 -11.69 -7.18 -14.35
CA GLU A 245 -10.51 -7.89 -13.87
C GLU A 245 -9.76 -7.08 -12.81
N SER A 246 -9.52 -5.80 -13.08
CA SER A 246 -8.88 -4.88 -12.12
C SER A 246 -9.66 -4.80 -10.81
N VAL A 247 -10.99 -4.63 -10.90
CA VAL A 247 -11.87 -4.52 -9.72
C VAL A 247 -11.93 -5.83 -8.93
N ILE A 248 -12.04 -6.98 -9.59
CA ILE A 248 -12.05 -8.29 -8.91
C ILE A 248 -10.73 -8.53 -8.18
N ASN A 249 -9.59 -8.22 -8.82
CA ASN A 249 -8.28 -8.34 -8.18
C ASN A 249 -8.17 -7.44 -6.95
N ASP A 250 -8.70 -6.23 -7.00
CA ASP A 250 -8.76 -5.34 -5.85
C ASP A 250 -9.63 -5.91 -4.73
N LEU A 251 -10.84 -6.41 -5.04
CA LEU A 251 -11.78 -6.99 -4.07
C LEU A 251 -11.22 -8.27 -3.42
N LEU A 252 -10.46 -9.07 -4.15
CA LEU A 252 -9.75 -10.24 -3.62
C LEU A 252 -8.58 -9.80 -2.73
N SER A 253 -7.81 -8.81 -3.16
CA SER A 253 -6.67 -8.27 -2.41
C SER A 253 -7.08 -7.57 -1.12
N ASP A 254 -8.21 -6.88 -1.14
CA ASP A 254 -8.80 -6.20 0.03
C ASP A 254 -9.47 -7.18 1.01
N GLY A 255 -9.68 -8.43 0.59
CA GLY A 255 -10.39 -9.43 1.37
C GLY A 255 -11.90 -9.18 1.45
N THR A 256 -12.46 -8.35 0.58
CA THR A 256 -13.92 -8.14 0.46
C THR A 256 -14.58 -9.35 -0.23
N CYS A 257 -13.83 -9.95 -1.16
CA CYS A 257 -14.25 -11.17 -1.85
C CYS A 257 -13.18 -12.27 -1.70
N TYR A 258 -13.58 -13.50 -1.98
CA TYR A 258 -12.67 -14.64 -2.06
C TYR A 258 -13.09 -15.56 -3.22
N GLU A 259 -12.20 -16.43 -3.66
CA GLU A 259 -12.44 -17.40 -4.71
C GLU A 259 -12.70 -18.78 -4.08
N PRO A 260 -13.98 -19.22 -3.94
CA PRO A 260 -14.31 -20.53 -3.37
C PRO A 260 -13.91 -21.70 -4.29
N LYS A 261 -13.93 -21.47 -5.60
CA LYS A 261 -13.52 -22.40 -6.67
C LYS A 261 -12.88 -21.60 -7.80
N PRO A 262 -11.95 -22.16 -8.59
CA PRO A 262 -11.35 -21.46 -9.73
C PRO A 262 -12.39 -20.84 -10.67
N GLY A 263 -12.28 -19.52 -10.89
CA GLY A 263 -13.19 -18.75 -11.75
C GLY A 263 -14.54 -18.39 -11.12
N LYS A 264 -14.72 -18.59 -9.81
CA LYS A 264 -15.90 -18.19 -9.04
C LYS A 264 -15.53 -17.19 -7.94
N ILE A 265 -16.19 -16.05 -7.90
CA ILE A 265 -15.95 -14.98 -6.92
C ILE A 265 -17.13 -14.89 -5.95
N LYS A 266 -16.85 -14.79 -4.67
CA LYS A 266 -17.86 -14.69 -3.63
C LYS A 266 -17.50 -13.60 -2.62
N LYS A 267 -18.50 -12.82 -2.22
CA LYS A 267 -18.35 -11.85 -1.12
C LYS A 267 -18.21 -12.56 0.22
N LEU A 268 -17.35 -12.05 1.09
CA LEU A 268 -17.15 -12.52 2.46
C LEU A 268 -18.28 -12.14 3.38
#